data_229b4d7dfc70fb0c7d36a81d891318b4
#
_entry.id   229b4d7dfc70fb0c7d36a81d891318b4
#
_cell.length_a   1.000
_cell.length_b   1.000
_cell.length_c   1.000
_cell.angle_alpha   90.00
_cell.angle_beta   90.00
_cell.angle_gamma   90.00
#
_symmetry.space_group_name_H-M   'P 1'
#
loop_
_entity.id
_entity.type
_entity.pdbx_description
1 polymer ?
#
loop_
_entity_poly.entity_id
_entity_poly.type
_entity_poly.pdbx_seq_one_letter_code
_entity_poly.pdbx_strand_id
1 'polypeptide(L)'
;MNPTLRRPIIRIAVLVGAWCCGFLFYLFLGNSVGQTWVECSLGESLFSFWEKVSDTLQSRLSGMGLEENTYGQIVALTLGNRQFLSPEIKQLYREAGASHLLALSGMHLGILYGVFKLILRNMTYTRWKWVAFSAIMFILWSYALMTGCPKSLIRAALMTSVALLLQICGERRDSIDILNVSAAIVLLADPASIVDIGFQLSCAAMLGIIILGIPFSEKWQNLPLIPRAILSSLAISISAQLATTPLTLLYFNSITTYGALTSLAAIPLTTLIIYFSIGIYAGMPWCIPIVEILIKCQNMVMEFTGNLPGAYIDLG
;
A
#
# COMPACT_ATOMS: atom_id res chain seq x y z
N MET A 1 23.58 -18.01 -26.86
CA MET A 1 23.98 -16.98 -25.87
C MET A 1 24.17 -17.67 -24.53
N ASN A 2 25.39 -17.55 -23.96
CA ASN A 2 25.79 -18.30 -22.79
C ASN A 2 24.88 -17.99 -21.59
N PRO A 3 24.29 -18.98 -20.89
CA PRO A 3 23.34 -18.73 -19.78
C PRO A 3 23.93 -17.92 -18.63
N THR A 4 25.25 -17.92 -18.48
CA THR A 4 25.97 -17.12 -17.46
C THR A 4 26.01 -15.64 -17.78
N LEU A 5 25.97 -15.22 -19.06
CA LEU A 5 25.94 -13.83 -19.50
C LEU A 5 24.51 -13.28 -19.62
N ARG A 6 23.50 -14.13 -19.71
CA ARG A 6 22.11 -13.73 -19.86
C ARG A 6 21.55 -13.07 -18.59
N ARG A 7 21.96 -13.53 -17.42
CA ARG A 7 21.50 -13.01 -16.11
C ARG A 7 21.92 -11.56 -15.85
N PRO A 8 23.20 -11.16 -16.02
CA PRO A 8 23.61 -9.77 -15.80
C PRO A 8 23.01 -8.82 -16.83
N ILE A 9 22.85 -9.24 -18.12
CA ILE A 9 22.25 -8.40 -19.17
C ILE A 9 20.78 -8.13 -18.88
N ILE A 10 20.02 -9.14 -18.43
CA ILE A 10 18.61 -8.97 -18.06
C ILE A 10 18.49 -8.10 -16.81
N ARG A 11 19.35 -8.25 -15.80
CA ARG A 11 19.40 -7.38 -14.62
C ARG A 11 19.66 -5.92 -15.00
N ILE A 12 20.59 -5.67 -15.91
CA ILE A 12 20.88 -4.33 -16.44
C ILE A 12 19.69 -3.81 -17.25
N ALA A 13 19.06 -4.62 -18.10
CA ALA A 13 17.91 -4.22 -18.89
C ALA A 13 16.68 -3.92 -18.01
N VAL A 14 16.48 -4.68 -16.93
CA VAL A 14 15.43 -4.41 -15.92
C VAL A 14 15.72 -3.13 -15.16
N LEU A 15 16.99 -2.91 -14.76
CA LEU A 15 17.45 -1.66 -14.13
C LEU A 15 17.23 -0.46 -15.05
N VAL A 16 17.63 -0.57 -16.31
CA VAL A 16 17.47 0.49 -17.32
C VAL A 16 15.99 0.70 -17.65
N GLY A 17 15.20 -0.36 -17.76
CA GLY A 17 13.75 -0.27 -18.00
C GLY A 17 13.01 0.36 -16.82
N ALA A 18 13.32 -0.03 -15.60
CA ALA A 18 12.78 0.58 -14.39
C ALA A 18 13.24 2.04 -14.23
N TRP A 19 14.51 2.32 -14.59
CA TRP A 19 15.04 3.69 -14.63
C TRP A 19 14.36 4.53 -15.71
N CYS A 20 14.16 4.00 -16.91
CA CYS A 20 13.43 4.69 -17.98
C CYS A 20 11.97 4.92 -17.61
N CYS A 21 11.30 3.95 -16.99
CA CYS A 21 9.94 4.14 -16.49
C CYS A 21 9.88 5.19 -15.36
N GLY A 22 10.80 5.13 -14.39
CA GLY A 22 10.92 6.13 -13.33
C GLY A 22 11.30 7.51 -13.86
N PHE A 23 12.21 7.57 -14.84
CA PHE A 23 12.63 8.81 -15.48
C PHE A 23 11.55 9.39 -16.40
N LEU A 24 10.85 8.57 -17.17
CA LEU A 24 9.67 9.00 -17.94
C LEU A 24 8.56 9.46 -16.99
N PHE A 25 8.34 8.76 -15.90
CA PHE A 25 7.41 9.16 -14.86
C PHE A 25 7.84 10.51 -14.23
N TYR A 26 9.13 10.70 -13.96
CA TYR A 26 9.72 11.95 -13.48
C TYR A 26 9.59 13.09 -14.52
N LEU A 27 9.89 12.84 -15.80
CA LEU A 27 9.72 13.81 -16.88
C LEU A 27 8.24 14.16 -17.12
N PHE A 28 7.33 13.19 -16.97
CA PHE A 28 5.89 13.41 -17.13
C PHE A 28 5.24 14.10 -15.93
N LEU A 29 5.79 13.94 -14.75
CA LEU A 29 5.19 14.41 -13.49
C LEU A 29 5.94 15.58 -12.83
N GLY A 30 7.06 16.05 -13.43
CA GLY A 30 7.78 17.25 -13.00
C GLY A 30 8.69 17.08 -11.76
N ASN A 31 9.59 18.07 -11.59
CA ASN A 31 10.76 18.05 -10.69
C ASN A 31 10.45 18.15 -9.19
N SER A 32 9.22 18.11 -8.74
CA SER A 32 8.91 18.32 -7.32
C SER A 32 7.76 17.45 -6.81
N VAL A 33 8.12 16.37 -6.17
CA VAL A 33 7.22 15.57 -5.32
C VAL A 33 6.91 16.35 -4.02
N GLY A 34 6.67 17.62 -4.13
CA GLY A 34 6.43 18.47 -2.95
C GLY A 34 5.40 19.56 -3.14
N GLN A 35 5.25 20.14 -4.32
CA GLN A 35 4.25 21.20 -4.56
C GLN A 35 3.90 21.52 -6.01
N THR A 36 4.56 20.97 -7.04
CA THR A 36 4.22 21.28 -8.43
C THR A 36 4.30 20.03 -9.31
N TRP A 37 3.21 19.29 -9.31
CA TRP A 37 3.03 18.11 -10.16
C TRP A 37 2.74 18.43 -11.63
N VAL A 38 2.87 19.70 -12.04
CA VAL A 38 2.22 20.16 -13.24
C VAL A 38 3.04 21.21 -13.97
N GLU A 39 3.87 20.79 -14.91
CA GLU A 39 4.32 21.63 -16.04
C GLU A 39 4.34 20.90 -17.38
N CYS A 40 3.80 19.68 -17.45
CA CYS A 40 3.54 19.00 -18.72
C CYS A 40 2.03 18.93 -18.96
N SER A 41 1.52 19.54 -20.01
CA SER A 41 0.08 19.61 -20.32
C SER A 41 -0.61 18.25 -20.38
N LEU A 42 0.11 17.19 -20.71
CA LEU A 42 -0.38 15.80 -20.68
C LEU A 42 -0.49 15.26 -19.25
N GLY A 43 0.45 15.60 -18.36
CA GLY A 43 0.40 15.22 -16.95
C GLY A 43 -0.76 15.88 -16.23
N GLU A 44 -1.01 17.17 -16.48
CA GLU A 44 -2.16 17.93 -15.97
C GLU A 44 -3.47 17.29 -16.39
N SER A 45 -3.60 16.99 -17.67
CA SER A 45 -4.83 16.40 -18.21
C SER A 45 -5.11 15.02 -17.62
N LEU A 46 -4.10 14.17 -17.44
CA LEU A 46 -4.26 12.86 -16.83
C LEU A 46 -4.59 12.97 -15.33
N PHE A 47 -3.91 13.84 -14.60
CA PHE A 47 -4.16 14.06 -13.19
C PHE A 47 -5.58 14.60 -12.95
N SER A 48 -5.98 15.65 -13.70
CA SER A 48 -7.33 16.22 -13.62
C SER A 48 -8.43 15.23 -14.00
N PHE A 49 -8.15 14.32 -14.94
CA PHE A 49 -9.08 13.25 -15.28
C PHE A 49 -9.30 12.30 -14.07
N TRP A 50 -8.22 11.83 -13.43
CA TRP A 50 -8.32 10.91 -12.30
C TRP A 50 -8.87 11.58 -11.04
N GLU A 51 -8.58 12.86 -10.83
CA GLU A 51 -9.20 13.67 -9.78
C GLU A 51 -10.72 13.75 -9.98
N LYS A 52 -11.19 14.04 -11.18
CA LYS A 52 -12.63 14.03 -11.51
C LYS A 52 -13.28 12.65 -11.29
N VAL A 53 -12.55 11.57 -11.59
CA VAL A 53 -13.04 10.21 -11.29
C VAL A 53 -13.18 10.03 -9.77
N SER A 54 -12.19 10.43 -8.99
CA SER A 54 -12.22 10.38 -7.53
C SER A 54 -13.41 11.17 -6.96
N ASP A 55 -13.62 12.41 -7.44
CA ASP A 55 -14.73 13.28 -7.03
C ASP A 55 -16.10 12.69 -7.40
N THR A 56 -16.17 12.08 -8.58
CA THR A 56 -17.40 11.39 -9.02
C THR A 56 -17.72 10.20 -8.13
N LEU A 57 -16.72 9.43 -7.72
CA LEU A 57 -16.91 8.31 -6.78
C LEU A 57 -17.32 8.81 -5.40
N GLN A 58 -16.71 9.89 -4.90
CA GLN A 58 -17.05 10.51 -3.63
C GLN A 58 -18.51 11.05 -3.66
N SER A 59 -18.90 11.75 -4.73
CA SER A 59 -20.26 12.29 -4.86
C SER A 59 -21.32 11.20 -4.99
N ARG A 60 -21.04 10.09 -5.66
CA ARG A 60 -21.94 8.92 -5.67
C ARG A 60 -22.11 8.34 -4.28
N LEU A 61 -21.02 8.20 -3.53
CA LEU A 61 -21.07 7.64 -2.19
C LEU A 61 -21.86 8.55 -1.23
N SER A 62 -21.69 9.87 -1.30
CA SER A 62 -22.42 10.84 -0.46
C SER A 62 -23.93 10.82 -0.72
N GLY A 63 -24.36 10.52 -1.96
CA GLY A 63 -25.77 10.38 -2.32
C GLY A 63 -26.46 9.11 -1.80
N MET A 64 -25.72 8.17 -1.19
CA MET A 64 -26.27 6.87 -0.74
C MET A 64 -26.81 6.88 0.71
N GLY A 65 -26.79 8.03 1.42
CA GLY A 65 -27.35 8.17 2.76
C GLY A 65 -26.56 7.48 3.87
N LEU A 66 -25.26 7.28 3.67
CA LEU A 66 -24.34 6.73 4.67
C LEU A 66 -24.19 7.68 5.87
N GLU A 67 -23.99 7.12 7.06
CA GLU A 67 -23.59 7.87 8.24
C GLU A 67 -22.25 8.59 7.96
N GLU A 68 -22.12 9.85 8.42
CA GLU A 68 -20.96 10.72 8.14
C GLU A 68 -19.61 10.06 8.49
N ASN A 69 -19.55 9.41 9.65
CA ASN A 69 -18.34 8.69 10.08
C ASN A 69 -18.02 7.50 9.18
N THR A 70 -19.04 6.76 8.74
CA THR A 70 -18.89 5.62 7.81
C THR A 70 -18.43 6.09 6.44
N TYR A 71 -19.06 7.15 5.92
CA TYR A 71 -18.67 7.80 4.68
C TYR A 71 -17.20 8.24 4.73
N GLY A 72 -16.80 8.99 5.78
CA GLY A 72 -15.43 9.46 5.96
C GLY A 72 -14.39 8.33 5.99
N GLN A 73 -14.72 7.22 6.66
CA GLN A 73 -13.82 6.06 6.73
C GLN A 73 -13.72 5.32 5.39
N ILE A 74 -14.82 5.12 4.66
CA ILE A 74 -14.78 4.52 3.31
C ILE A 74 -13.90 5.36 2.38
N VAL A 75 -14.14 6.67 2.33
CA VAL A 75 -13.39 7.59 1.46
C VAL A 75 -11.90 7.62 1.84
N ALA A 76 -11.56 7.63 3.13
CA ALA A 76 -10.18 7.59 3.58
C ALA A 76 -9.48 6.27 3.22
N LEU A 77 -10.13 5.13 3.44
CA LEU A 77 -9.57 3.80 3.20
C LEU A 77 -9.47 3.44 1.71
N THR A 78 -10.35 3.99 0.86
CA THR A 78 -10.38 3.64 -0.57
C THR A 78 -9.77 4.70 -1.48
N LEU A 79 -10.03 5.99 -1.21
CA LEU A 79 -9.61 7.12 -2.04
C LEU A 79 -8.52 7.98 -1.38
N GLY A 80 -8.18 7.73 -0.11
CA GLY A 80 -7.12 8.43 0.61
C GLY A 80 -7.47 9.82 1.11
N ASN A 81 -8.69 10.30 0.88
CA ASN A 81 -9.12 11.60 1.35
C ASN A 81 -9.56 11.54 2.82
N ARG A 82 -8.74 12.11 3.71
CA ARG A 82 -8.93 12.10 5.16
C ARG A 82 -9.67 13.33 5.69
N GLN A 83 -10.10 14.24 4.81
CA GLN A 83 -10.76 15.48 5.22
C GLN A 83 -12.10 15.20 5.91
N PHE A 84 -12.77 14.12 5.50
CA PHE A 84 -14.07 13.70 6.04
C PHE A 84 -13.97 12.81 7.30
N LEU A 85 -12.75 12.53 7.78
CA LEU A 85 -12.57 11.80 9.03
C LEU A 85 -12.72 12.72 10.23
N SER A 86 -13.58 12.34 11.17
CA SER A 86 -13.70 13.06 12.43
C SER A 86 -12.40 12.97 13.24
N PRO A 87 -12.12 14.00 14.10
CA PRO A 87 -10.94 13.98 14.98
C PRO A 87 -10.93 12.75 15.89
N GLU A 88 -12.10 12.32 16.39
CA GLU A 88 -12.27 11.17 17.27
C GLU A 88 -11.81 9.88 16.59
N ILE A 89 -12.20 9.66 15.33
CA ILE A 89 -11.76 8.49 14.56
C ILE A 89 -10.25 8.53 14.32
N LYS A 90 -9.68 9.69 13.99
CA LYS A 90 -8.23 9.82 13.81
C LYS A 90 -7.47 9.47 15.09
N GLN A 91 -7.98 9.93 16.24
CA GLN A 91 -7.39 9.64 17.54
C GLN A 91 -7.53 8.18 17.91
N LEU A 92 -8.69 7.56 17.71
CA LEU A 92 -8.96 6.15 17.94
C LEU A 92 -7.95 5.26 17.22
N TYR A 93 -7.71 5.52 15.93
CA TYR A 93 -6.71 4.78 15.13
C TYR A 93 -5.28 5.06 15.57
N ARG A 94 -5.00 6.26 16.09
CA ARG A 94 -3.67 6.61 16.62
C ARG A 94 -3.37 5.83 17.89
N GLU A 95 -4.30 5.80 18.85
CA GLU A 95 -4.16 5.11 20.12
C GLU A 95 -4.05 3.60 19.94
N ALA A 96 -4.79 3.03 18.99
CA ALA A 96 -4.70 1.61 18.62
C ALA A 96 -3.42 1.25 17.83
N GLY A 97 -2.57 2.23 17.46
CA GLY A 97 -1.39 1.99 16.61
C GLY A 97 -1.68 1.68 15.16
N ALA A 98 -2.87 2.02 14.70
CA ALA A 98 -3.39 1.69 13.37
C ALA A 98 -3.48 2.90 12.41
N SER A 99 -2.85 4.03 12.74
CA SER A 99 -2.84 5.25 11.89
C SER A 99 -2.37 4.99 10.47
N HIS A 100 -1.50 3.99 10.28
CA HIS A 100 -1.00 3.56 8.98
C HIS A 100 -2.08 2.96 8.07
N LEU A 101 -3.20 2.48 8.62
CA LEU A 101 -4.34 1.98 7.85
C LEU A 101 -5.14 3.12 7.22
N LEU A 102 -5.28 4.25 7.91
CA LEU A 102 -5.93 5.45 7.37
C LEU A 102 -5.06 6.15 6.31
N ALA A 103 -3.77 5.86 6.30
CA ALA A 103 -2.87 6.29 5.24
C ALA A 103 -2.90 5.26 4.12
N LEU A 104 -3.12 5.71 2.88
CA LEU A 104 -2.93 4.83 1.74
C LEU A 104 -1.49 4.31 1.73
N SER A 105 -1.36 2.99 1.78
CA SER A 105 -0.09 2.30 1.95
C SER A 105 0.10 1.20 0.92
N GLY A 106 1.27 0.59 0.94
CA GLY A 106 1.56 -0.60 0.13
C GLY A 106 0.60 -1.76 0.36
N MET A 107 -0.04 -1.84 1.54
CA MET A 107 -1.08 -2.81 1.83
C MET A 107 -2.30 -2.63 0.91
N HIS A 108 -2.80 -1.41 0.74
CA HIS A 108 -3.94 -1.10 -0.14
C HIS A 108 -3.64 -1.50 -1.58
N LEU A 109 -2.43 -1.17 -2.05
CA LEU A 109 -1.97 -1.59 -3.38
C LEU A 109 -1.82 -3.11 -3.48
N GLY A 110 -1.33 -3.77 -2.44
CA GLY A 110 -1.21 -5.21 -2.35
C GLY A 110 -2.55 -5.94 -2.39
N ILE A 111 -3.57 -5.38 -1.73
CA ILE A 111 -4.96 -5.88 -1.78
C ILE A 111 -5.47 -5.81 -3.22
N LEU A 112 -5.34 -4.64 -3.86
CA LEU A 112 -5.76 -4.44 -5.24
C LEU A 112 -5.01 -5.37 -6.21
N TYR A 113 -3.69 -5.43 -6.08
CA TYR A 113 -2.84 -6.36 -6.84
C TYR A 113 -3.28 -7.81 -6.68
N GLY A 114 -3.61 -8.25 -5.45
CA GLY A 114 -4.05 -9.60 -5.16
C GLY A 114 -5.30 -10.01 -5.94
N VAL A 115 -6.31 -9.12 -6.00
CA VAL A 115 -7.53 -9.35 -6.78
C VAL A 115 -7.23 -9.51 -8.27
N PHE A 116 -6.51 -8.55 -8.85
CA PHE A 116 -6.24 -8.60 -10.29
C PHE A 116 -5.30 -9.73 -10.68
N LYS A 117 -4.36 -10.08 -9.81
CA LYS A 117 -3.54 -11.28 -9.99
C LYS A 117 -4.37 -12.55 -9.99
N LEU A 118 -5.39 -12.64 -9.11
CA LEU A 118 -6.29 -13.80 -9.07
C LEU A 118 -7.15 -13.88 -10.35
N ILE A 119 -7.74 -12.77 -10.77
CA ILE A 119 -8.56 -12.67 -11.99
C ILE A 119 -7.73 -13.01 -13.23
N LEU A 120 -6.52 -12.45 -13.35
CA LEU A 120 -5.64 -12.61 -14.50
C LEU A 120 -4.68 -13.80 -14.37
N ARG A 121 -4.86 -14.66 -13.34
CA ARG A 121 -3.93 -15.77 -13.03
C ARG A 121 -3.64 -16.65 -14.24
N ASN A 122 -4.66 -17.01 -14.99
CA ASN A 122 -4.49 -17.88 -16.17
C ASN A 122 -3.70 -17.20 -17.29
N MET A 123 -3.79 -15.87 -17.41
CA MET A 123 -3.07 -15.11 -18.43
C MET A 123 -1.58 -14.91 -18.07
N THR A 124 -1.25 -14.81 -16.77
CA THR A 124 0.14 -14.59 -16.33
C THR A 124 1.10 -15.72 -16.64
N TYR A 125 0.60 -16.94 -16.89
CA TYR A 125 1.41 -18.14 -17.22
C TYR A 125 1.34 -18.55 -18.69
N THR A 126 0.65 -17.77 -19.56
CA THR A 126 0.45 -18.05 -20.97
C THR A 126 1.20 -17.07 -21.86
N ARG A 127 1.01 -17.18 -23.19
CA ARG A 127 1.48 -16.17 -24.16
C ARG A 127 0.95 -14.75 -23.89
N TRP A 128 -0.11 -14.62 -23.10
CA TRP A 128 -0.75 -13.36 -22.74
C TRP A 128 -0.14 -12.69 -21.49
N LYS A 129 0.99 -13.20 -20.97
CA LYS A 129 1.63 -12.68 -19.75
C LYS A 129 1.94 -11.18 -19.80
N TRP A 130 2.31 -10.65 -20.98
CA TRP A 130 2.58 -9.22 -21.15
C TRP A 130 1.30 -8.38 -21.12
N VAL A 131 0.19 -8.91 -21.64
CA VAL A 131 -1.13 -8.24 -21.55
C VAL A 131 -1.59 -8.18 -20.09
N ALA A 132 -1.48 -9.29 -19.36
CA ALA A 132 -1.79 -9.32 -17.93
C ALA A 132 -0.91 -8.35 -17.13
N PHE A 133 0.38 -8.28 -17.44
CA PHE A 133 1.30 -7.31 -16.84
C PHE A 133 0.86 -5.88 -17.10
N SER A 134 0.63 -5.52 -18.36
CA SER A 134 0.21 -4.17 -18.73
C SER A 134 -1.11 -3.78 -18.08
N ALA A 135 -2.07 -4.70 -17.99
CA ALA A 135 -3.35 -4.47 -17.33
C ALA A 135 -3.18 -4.23 -15.83
N ILE A 136 -2.38 -5.06 -15.13
CA ILE A 136 -2.09 -4.88 -13.72
C ILE A 136 -1.38 -3.54 -13.49
N MET A 137 -0.36 -3.22 -14.29
CA MET A 137 0.36 -1.94 -14.20
C MET A 137 -0.58 -0.76 -14.39
N PHE A 138 -1.41 -0.80 -15.43
CA PHE A 138 -2.39 0.25 -15.68
C PHE A 138 -3.29 0.49 -14.49
N ILE A 139 -3.83 -0.57 -13.88
CA ILE A 139 -4.73 -0.47 -12.73
C ILE A 139 -4.02 0.10 -11.49
N LEU A 140 -2.82 -0.40 -11.17
CA LEU A 140 -2.08 0.05 -9.98
C LEU A 140 -1.67 1.52 -10.10
N TRP A 141 -1.20 1.96 -11.27
CA TRP A 141 -0.81 3.35 -11.49
C TRP A 141 -2.03 4.27 -11.62
N SER A 142 -3.13 3.81 -12.23
CA SER A 142 -4.40 4.54 -12.23
C SER A 142 -4.93 4.78 -10.83
N TYR A 143 -4.84 3.77 -9.95
CA TYR A 143 -5.21 3.91 -8.55
C TYR A 143 -4.30 4.91 -7.82
N ALA A 144 -2.99 4.88 -8.06
CA ALA A 144 -2.07 5.85 -7.49
C ALA A 144 -2.40 7.29 -7.95
N LEU A 145 -2.70 7.50 -9.23
CA LEU A 145 -3.11 8.80 -9.77
C LEU A 145 -4.44 9.28 -9.18
N MET A 146 -5.45 8.40 -9.11
CA MET A 146 -6.78 8.70 -8.57
C MET A 146 -6.72 9.14 -7.10
N THR A 147 -5.76 8.64 -6.34
CA THR A 147 -5.60 8.94 -4.92
C THR A 147 -4.62 10.08 -4.63
N GLY A 148 -4.21 10.84 -5.65
CA GLY A 148 -3.30 11.97 -5.49
C GLY A 148 -1.83 11.60 -5.34
N CYS A 149 -1.44 10.40 -5.76
CA CYS A 149 -0.04 9.93 -5.78
C CYS A 149 0.70 10.07 -4.44
N PRO A 150 0.16 9.59 -3.31
CA PRO A 150 0.90 9.66 -2.05
C PRO A 150 2.23 8.91 -2.16
N LYS A 151 3.31 9.48 -1.63
CA LYS A 151 4.68 8.95 -1.75
C LYS A 151 4.78 7.47 -1.33
N SER A 152 4.03 7.05 -0.30
CA SER A 152 3.95 5.65 0.14
C SER A 152 3.40 4.72 -0.93
N LEU A 153 2.38 5.16 -1.66
CA LEU A 153 1.73 4.38 -2.70
C LEU A 153 2.60 4.28 -3.96
N ILE A 154 3.27 5.38 -4.33
CA ILE A 154 4.25 5.39 -5.45
C ILE A 154 5.35 4.37 -5.20
N ARG A 155 5.95 4.34 -3.99
CA ARG A 155 6.97 3.34 -3.65
C ARG A 155 6.46 1.92 -3.78
N ALA A 156 5.27 1.65 -3.26
CA ALA A 156 4.65 0.33 -3.36
C ALA A 156 4.34 -0.05 -4.82
N ALA A 157 3.87 0.89 -5.64
CA ALA A 157 3.63 0.68 -7.06
C ALA A 157 4.94 0.36 -7.80
N LEU A 158 6.02 1.09 -7.53
CA LEU A 158 7.35 0.83 -8.09
C LEU A 158 7.87 -0.57 -7.67
N MET A 159 7.81 -0.91 -6.38
CA MET A 159 8.24 -2.22 -5.91
C MET A 159 7.45 -3.36 -6.56
N THR A 160 6.13 -3.20 -6.68
CA THR A 160 5.27 -4.18 -7.34
C THR A 160 5.57 -4.28 -8.83
N SER A 161 5.84 -3.14 -9.49
CA SER A 161 6.21 -3.08 -10.92
C SER A 161 7.52 -3.82 -11.17
N VAL A 162 8.55 -3.57 -10.36
CA VAL A 162 9.85 -4.25 -10.43
C VAL A 162 9.69 -5.74 -10.19
N ALA A 163 8.95 -6.13 -9.15
CA ALA A 163 8.71 -7.53 -8.81
C ALA A 163 7.99 -8.30 -9.93
N LEU A 164 6.98 -7.68 -10.55
CA LEU A 164 6.23 -8.27 -11.66
C LEU A 164 7.09 -8.37 -12.91
N LEU A 165 7.88 -7.36 -13.22
CA LEU A 165 8.76 -7.36 -14.38
C LEU A 165 9.80 -8.49 -14.27
N LEU A 166 10.44 -8.64 -13.11
CA LEU A 166 11.35 -9.75 -12.84
C LEU A 166 10.66 -11.11 -12.99
N GLN A 167 9.41 -11.22 -12.50
CA GLN A 167 8.62 -12.45 -12.66
C GLN A 167 8.39 -12.82 -14.12
N ILE A 168 8.03 -11.86 -14.96
CA ILE A 168 7.73 -12.11 -16.37
C ILE A 168 8.99 -12.44 -17.15
N CYS A 169 10.12 -11.82 -16.78
CA CYS A 169 11.43 -12.13 -17.34
C CYS A 169 11.98 -13.48 -16.89
N GLY A 170 11.33 -14.16 -15.93
CA GLY A 170 11.77 -15.45 -15.40
C GLY A 170 12.98 -15.37 -14.47
N GLU A 171 13.25 -14.17 -13.93
CA GLU A 171 14.34 -13.94 -12.99
C GLU A 171 13.90 -14.22 -11.53
N ARG A 172 14.88 -14.57 -10.67
CA ARG A 172 14.63 -14.72 -9.24
C ARG A 172 14.24 -13.39 -8.64
N ARG A 173 13.24 -13.43 -7.76
CA ARG A 173 12.73 -12.27 -7.02
C ARG A 173 13.37 -12.23 -5.63
N ASP A 174 14.58 -11.74 -5.55
CA ASP A 174 15.15 -11.45 -4.25
C ASP A 174 14.52 -10.16 -3.71
N SER A 175 13.83 -10.28 -2.57
CA SER A 175 13.08 -9.14 -1.99
C SER A 175 14.00 -7.95 -1.66
N ILE A 176 15.26 -8.21 -1.31
CA ILE A 176 16.26 -7.17 -1.07
C ILE A 176 16.60 -6.43 -2.37
N ASP A 177 16.77 -7.14 -3.49
CA ASP A 177 17.08 -6.51 -4.78
C ASP A 177 15.91 -5.63 -5.24
N ILE A 178 14.67 -6.11 -5.06
CA ILE A 178 13.46 -5.32 -5.38
C ILE A 178 13.43 -4.03 -4.55
N LEU A 179 13.69 -4.13 -3.24
CA LEU A 179 13.72 -2.97 -2.36
C LEU A 179 14.81 -1.98 -2.78
N ASN A 180 16.04 -2.46 -3.02
CA ASN A 180 17.18 -1.62 -3.40
C ASN A 180 16.95 -0.91 -4.74
N VAL A 181 16.47 -1.64 -5.76
CA VAL A 181 16.16 -1.06 -7.08
C VAL A 181 15.06 0.00 -6.97
N SER A 182 13.99 -0.31 -6.24
CA SER A 182 12.90 0.63 -6.06
C SER A 182 13.30 1.87 -5.27
N ALA A 183 14.09 1.70 -4.20
CA ALA A 183 14.64 2.81 -3.43
C ALA A 183 15.60 3.67 -4.28
N ALA A 184 16.47 3.05 -5.08
CA ALA A 184 17.36 3.76 -5.97
C ALA A 184 16.60 4.60 -7.02
N ILE A 185 15.52 4.05 -7.60
CA ILE A 185 14.67 4.81 -8.55
C ILE A 185 14.07 6.04 -7.87
N VAL A 186 13.52 5.89 -6.65
CA VAL A 186 12.94 7.02 -5.91
C VAL A 186 13.99 8.07 -5.61
N LEU A 187 15.18 7.69 -5.12
CA LEU A 187 16.24 8.61 -4.77
C LEU A 187 16.88 9.29 -5.99
N LEU A 188 16.92 8.63 -7.14
CA LEU A 188 17.37 9.25 -8.40
C LEU A 188 16.35 10.25 -8.92
N ALA A 189 15.05 9.98 -8.73
CA ALA A 189 13.98 10.88 -9.13
C ALA A 189 13.86 12.09 -8.18
N ASP A 190 13.96 11.84 -6.87
CA ASP A 190 13.88 12.86 -5.82
C ASP A 190 14.90 12.54 -4.71
N PRO A 191 16.13 13.09 -4.77
CA PRO A 191 17.13 12.89 -3.73
C PRO A 191 16.70 13.36 -2.34
N ALA A 192 15.80 14.35 -2.25
CA ALA A 192 15.27 14.84 -0.98
C ALA A 192 14.39 13.80 -0.26
N SER A 193 13.93 12.78 -0.97
CA SER A 193 13.21 11.66 -0.36
C SER A 193 14.00 10.92 0.71
N ILE A 194 15.34 11.02 0.75
CA ILE A 194 16.17 10.36 1.78
C ILE A 194 15.87 10.88 3.19
N VAL A 195 15.50 12.17 3.31
CA VAL A 195 15.12 12.81 4.59
C VAL A 195 13.60 12.75 4.85
N ASP A 196 12.83 12.22 3.90
CA ASP A 196 11.38 12.04 4.07
C ASP A 196 11.09 10.91 5.05
N ILE A 197 10.41 11.24 6.14
CA ILE A 197 10.08 10.28 7.22
C ILE A 197 9.31 9.07 6.67
N GLY A 198 8.36 9.30 5.76
CA GLY A 198 7.58 8.23 5.16
C GLY A 198 8.44 7.28 4.32
N PHE A 199 9.46 7.79 3.60
CA PHE A 199 10.41 6.96 2.87
C PHE A 199 11.24 6.10 3.83
N GLN A 200 11.80 6.71 4.88
CA GLN A 200 12.60 6.00 5.88
C GLN A 200 11.79 4.90 6.58
N LEU A 201 10.57 5.21 7.05
CA LEU A 201 9.69 4.24 7.70
C LEU A 201 9.31 3.09 6.76
N SER A 202 9.04 3.38 5.49
CA SER A 202 8.70 2.34 4.51
C SER A 202 9.88 1.42 4.22
N CYS A 203 11.09 1.96 4.05
CA CYS A 203 12.30 1.16 3.84
C CYS A 203 12.63 0.33 5.08
N ALA A 204 12.56 0.91 6.28
CA ALA A 204 12.78 0.21 7.53
C ALA A 204 11.77 -0.93 7.73
N ALA A 205 10.48 -0.68 7.52
CA ALA A 205 9.45 -1.72 7.61
C ALA A 205 9.72 -2.88 6.65
N MET A 206 10.03 -2.58 5.38
CA MET A 206 10.32 -3.60 4.38
C MET A 206 11.60 -4.39 4.72
N LEU A 207 12.65 -3.74 5.19
CA LEU A 207 13.86 -4.42 5.67
C LEU A 207 13.55 -5.34 6.85
N GLY A 208 12.78 -4.87 7.82
CA GLY A 208 12.35 -5.69 8.96
C GLY A 208 11.57 -6.93 8.51
N ILE A 209 10.63 -6.75 7.58
CA ILE A 209 9.86 -7.86 7.02
C ILE A 209 10.76 -8.86 6.28
N ILE A 210 11.68 -8.38 5.44
CA ILE A 210 12.56 -9.24 4.64
C ILE A 210 13.54 -10.01 5.54
N ILE A 211 14.15 -9.35 6.53
CA ILE A 211 15.21 -9.93 7.36
C ILE A 211 14.64 -10.82 8.46
N LEU A 212 13.52 -10.43 9.06
CA LEU A 212 12.93 -11.12 10.20
C LEU A 212 11.59 -11.79 9.85
N GLY A 213 10.65 -11.04 9.26
CA GLY A 213 9.28 -11.47 9.07
C GLY A 213 9.15 -12.69 8.15
N ILE A 214 9.78 -12.66 6.97
CA ILE A 214 9.73 -13.75 6.00
C ILE A 214 10.37 -15.04 6.56
N PRO A 215 11.62 -15.02 7.08
CA PRO A 215 12.25 -16.22 7.61
C PRO A 215 11.47 -16.83 8.79
N PHE A 216 10.88 -15.99 9.66
CA PHE A 216 10.03 -16.50 10.73
C PHE A 216 8.74 -17.11 10.21
N SER A 217 8.09 -16.50 9.23
CA SER A 217 6.86 -17.01 8.63
C SER A 217 7.06 -18.35 7.92
N GLU A 218 8.23 -18.58 7.35
CA GLU A 218 8.59 -19.83 6.67
C GLU A 218 8.67 -21.02 7.63
N LYS A 219 9.00 -20.80 8.90
CA LYS A 219 9.05 -21.87 9.92
C LYS A 219 7.70 -22.55 10.15
N TRP A 220 6.60 -21.87 9.85
CA TRP A 220 5.23 -22.34 10.09
C TRP A 220 4.53 -22.85 8.83
N GLN A 221 5.25 -23.08 7.73
CA GLN A 221 4.65 -23.55 6.46
C GLN A 221 3.94 -24.89 6.59
N ASN A 222 4.35 -25.72 7.54
CA ASN A 222 3.76 -27.06 7.79
C ASN A 222 2.51 -27.03 8.69
N LEU A 223 2.14 -25.87 9.23
CA LEU A 223 0.94 -25.73 10.05
C LEU A 223 -0.32 -25.67 9.18
N PRO A 224 -1.49 -26.04 9.74
CA PRO A 224 -2.78 -25.81 9.09
C PRO A 224 -2.98 -24.34 8.69
N LEU A 225 -3.84 -24.08 7.71
CA LEU A 225 -3.99 -22.77 7.07
C LEU A 225 -4.23 -21.63 8.10
N ILE A 226 -5.15 -21.84 9.06
CA ILE A 226 -5.55 -20.79 10.01
C ILE A 226 -4.40 -20.41 10.96
N PRO A 227 -3.81 -21.31 11.76
CA PRO A 227 -2.70 -20.96 12.64
C PRO A 227 -1.48 -20.45 11.87
N ARG A 228 -1.20 -20.99 10.71
CA ARG A 228 -0.14 -20.48 9.82
C ARG A 228 -0.38 -19.02 9.44
N ALA A 229 -1.59 -18.68 8.99
CA ALA A 229 -1.93 -17.31 8.59
C ALA A 229 -1.79 -16.34 9.77
N ILE A 230 -2.28 -16.70 10.97
CA ILE A 230 -2.20 -15.88 12.17
C ILE A 230 -0.73 -15.65 12.56
N LEU A 231 0.06 -16.72 12.71
CA LEU A 231 1.46 -16.61 13.12
C LEU A 231 2.32 -15.87 12.12
N SER A 232 2.10 -16.11 10.81
CA SER A 232 2.82 -15.39 9.75
C SER A 232 2.47 -13.90 9.73
N SER A 233 1.20 -13.54 9.89
CA SER A 233 0.77 -12.14 9.98
C SER A 233 1.36 -11.44 11.20
N LEU A 234 1.37 -12.09 12.36
CA LEU A 234 2.00 -11.56 13.57
C LEU A 234 3.50 -11.36 13.38
N ALA A 235 4.20 -12.35 12.82
CA ALA A 235 5.64 -12.23 12.57
C ALA A 235 5.96 -11.06 11.65
N ILE A 236 5.21 -10.89 10.57
CA ILE A 236 5.38 -9.79 9.62
C ILE A 236 5.11 -8.44 10.32
N SER A 237 4.01 -8.34 11.06
CA SER A 237 3.62 -7.09 11.75
C SER A 237 4.62 -6.71 12.85
N ILE A 238 5.05 -7.67 13.68
CA ILE A 238 6.05 -7.44 14.73
C ILE A 238 7.39 -7.04 14.12
N SER A 239 7.82 -7.70 13.04
CA SER A 239 9.09 -7.40 12.37
C SER A 239 9.09 -5.99 11.76
N ALA A 240 8.00 -5.58 11.14
CA ALA A 240 7.83 -4.23 10.63
C ALA A 240 7.84 -3.21 11.78
N GLN A 241 7.10 -3.47 12.86
CA GLN A 241 7.02 -2.59 14.02
C GLN A 241 8.38 -2.43 14.70
N LEU A 242 9.11 -3.52 14.96
CA LEU A 242 10.45 -3.47 15.54
C LEU A 242 11.42 -2.63 14.72
N ALA A 243 11.39 -2.79 13.40
CA ALA A 243 12.27 -2.06 12.51
C ALA A 243 11.90 -0.56 12.40
N THR A 244 10.63 -0.20 12.55
CA THR A 244 10.17 1.19 12.48
C THR A 244 10.20 1.91 13.84
N THR A 245 10.17 1.17 14.96
CA THR A 245 10.13 1.75 16.32
C THR A 245 11.25 2.78 16.59
N PRO A 246 12.52 2.56 16.22
CA PRO A 246 13.56 3.56 16.46
C PRO A 246 13.27 4.89 15.74
N LEU A 247 12.74 4.84 14.52
CA LEU A 247 12.38 6.03 13.75
C LEU A 247 11.13 6.71 14.30
N THR A 248 10.11 5.92 14.70
CA THR A 248 8.90 6.49 15.30
C THR A 248 9.19 7.18 16.63
N LEU A 249 10.09 6.64 17.44
CA LEU A 249 10.58 7.30 18.64
C LEU A 249 11.30 8.61 18.33
N LEU A 250 12.21 8.57 17.36
CA LEU A 250 13.01 9.75 17.00
C LEU A 250 12.17 10.91 16.48
N TYR A 251 11.13 10.61 15.66
CA TYR A 251 10.34 11.63 14.98
C TYR A 251 9.04 12.00 15.68
N PHE A 252 8.45 11.09 16.43
CA PHE A 252 7.10 11.27 17.00
C PHE A 252 7.06 11.18 18.52
N ASN A 253 8.18 10.86 19.19
CA ASN A 253 8.28 10.67 20.63
C ASN A 253 7.18 9.74 21.21
N SER A 254 6.66 8.82 20.42
CA SER A 254 5.56 7.96 20.81
C SER A 254 5.76 6.52 20.35
N ILE A 255 5.27 5.58 21.15
CA ILE A 255 5.28 4.14 20.85
C ILE A 255 3.86 3.60 20.97
N THR A 256 3.49 2.71 20.03
CA THR A 256 2.28 1.90 20.13
C THR A 256 2.67 0.46 20.42
N THR A 257 2.24 -0.08 21.55
CA THR A 257 2.65 -1.41 21.99
C THR A 257 1.89 -2.52 21.29
N TYR A 258 0.58 -2.34 21.10
CA TYR A 258 -0.31 -3.37 20.56
C TYR A 258 -0.59 -3.24 19.06
N GLY A 259 0.14 -2.38 18.32
CA GLY A 259 -0.08 -2.15 16.91
C GLY A 259 -0.01 -3.41 16.03
N ALA A 260 0.86 -4.38 16.37
CA ALA A 260 0.92 -5.66 15.67
C ALA A 260 -0.32 -6.53 15.92
N LEU A 261 -0.86 -6.54 17.14
CA LEU A 261 -2.10 -7.25 17.51
C LEU A 261 -3.31 -6.60 16.83
N THR A 262 -3.38 -5.27 16.87
CA THR A 262 -4.41 -4.48 16.18
C THR A 262 -4.40 -4.80 14.68
N SER A 263 -3.23 -4.82 14.06
CA SER A 263 -3.05 -5.09 12.63
C SER A 263 -3.54 -6.49 12.24
N LEU A 264 -3.40 -7.49 13.13
CA LEU A 264 -3.86 -8.86 12.87
C LEU A 264 -5.37 -8.93 12.59
N ALA A 265 -6.18 -8.18 13.33
CA ALA A 265 -7.62 -8.11 13.13
C ALA A 265 -8.02 -7.03 12.10
N ALA A 266 -7.34 -5.89 12.12
CA ALA A 266 -7.68 -4.74 11.30
C ALA A 266 -7.38 -4.93 9.81
N ILE A 267 -6.27 -5.60 9.44
CA ILE A 267 -5.90 -5.80 8.03
C ILE A 267 -6.94 -6.65 7.28
N PRO A 268 -7.41 -7.81 7.81
CA PRO A 268 -8.50 -8.56 7.17
C PRO A 268 -9.79 -7.75 7.03
N LEU A 269 -10.17 -7.00 8.08
CA LEU A 269 -11.37 -6.14 8.04
C LEU A 269 -11.22 -5.03 6.98
N THR A 270 -10.10 -4.33 6.98
CA THR A 270 -9.82 -3.30 5.95
C THR A 270 -9.85 -3.91 4.54
N THR A 271 -9.32 -5.12 4.37
CA THR A 271 -9.35 -5.83 3.08
C THR A 271 -10.79 -6.06 2.60
N LEU A 272 -11.66 -6.53 3.50
CA LEU A 272 -13.08 -6.73 3.20
C LEU A 272 -13.79 -5.40 2.93
N ILE A 273 -13.52 -4.37 3.73
CA ILE A 273 -14.08 -3.02 3.53
C ILE A 273 -13.73 -2.53 2.13
N ILE A 274 -12.48 -2.62 1.70
CA ILE A 274 -12.04 -2.19 0.36
C ILE A 274 -12.77 -2.99 -0.72
N TYR A 275 -12.87 -4.32 -0.59
CA TYR A 275 -13.52 -5.16 -1.60
C TYR A 275 -15.02 -4.85 -1.75
N PHE A 276 -15.75 -4.73 -0.64
CA PHE A 276 -17.17 -4.38 -0.68
C PHE A 276 -17.40 -2.92 -1.10
N SER A 277 -16.47 -2.01 -0.79
CA SER A 277 -16.52 -0.63 -1.28
C SER A 277 -16.36 -0.54 -2.79
N ILE A 278 -15.51 -1.38 -3.41
CA ILE A 278 -15.44 -1.51 -4.87
C ILE A 278 -16.82 -1.94 -5.42
N GLY A 279 -17.52 -2.86 -4.74
CA GLY A 279 -18.90 -3.23 -5.09
C GLY A 279 -19.88 -2.06 -5.03
N ILE A 280 -19.78 -1.21 -4.00
CA ILE A 280 -20.59 0.02 -3.87
C ILE A 280 -20.31 0.96 -5.05
N TYR A 281 -19.04 1.21 -5.39
CA TYR A 281 -18.67 2.05 -6.54
C TYR A 281 -19.14 1.48 -7.87
N ALA A 282 -19.24 0.14 -7.97
CA ALA A 282 -19.81 -0.54 -9.14
C ALA A 282 -21.36 -0.50 -9.19
N GLY A 283 -22.00 0.13 -8.20
CA GLY A 283 -23.47 0.27 -8.15
C GLY A 283 -24.21 -0.88 -7.48
N MET A 284 -23.57 -1.62 -6.58
CA MET A 284 -24.16 -2.73 -5.82
C MET A 284 -24.61 -2.25 -4.40
N PRO A 285 -25.85 -1.78 -4.20
CA PRO A 285 -26.28 -1.18 -2.93
C PRO A 285 -26.32 -2.17 -1.77
N TRP A 286 -26.46 -3.46 -2.02
CA TRP A 286 -26.43 -4.51 -0.99
C TRP A 286 -25.08 -4.63 -0.27
N CYS A 287 -24.01 -4.05 -0.84
CA CYS A 287 -22.71 -3.97 -0.17
C CYS A 287 -22.68 -2.95 0.98
N ILE A 288 -23.58 -1.96 0.98
CA ILE A 288 -23.62 -0.88 1.98
C ILE A 288 -23.74 -1.42 3.41
N PRO A 289 -24.78 -2.20 3.77
CA PRO A 289 -24.93 -2.69 5.13
C PRO A 289 -23.77 -3.59 5.58
N ILE A 290 -23.14 -4.29 4.64
CA ILE A 290 -21.95 -5.12 4.93
C ILE A 290 -20.78 -4.22 5.32
N VAL A 291 -20.51 -3.16 4.56
CA VAL A 291 -19.41 -2.23 4.85
C VAL A 291 -19.65 -1.49 6.17
N GLU A 292 -20.87 -1.08 6.47
CA GLU A 292 -21.23 -0.46 7.76
C GLU A 292 -20.93 -1.39 8.94
N ILE A 293 -21.30 -2.66 8.84
CA ILE A 293 -21.00 -3.66 9.88
C ILE A 293 -19.49 -3.85 10.01
N LEU A 294 -18.77 -3.98 8.90
CA LEU A 294 -17.31 -4.17 8.92
C LEU A 294 -16.58 -2.97 9.54
N ILE A 295 -17.03 -1.74 9.24
CA ILE A 295 -16.48 -0.52 9.84
C ILE A 295 -16.76 -0.48 11.34
N LYS A 296 -17.98 -0.82 11.77
CA LYS A 296 -18.31 -0.92 13.20
C LYS A 296 -17.42 -1.96 13.91
N CYS A 297 -17.26 -3.13 13.31
CA CYS A 297 -16.35 -4.16 13.83
C CYS A 297 -14.89 -3.66 13.89
N GLN A 298 -14.43 -2.93 12.87
CA GLN A 298 -13.09 -2.36 12.85
C GLN A 298 -12.91 -1.32 13.95
N ASN A 299 -13.87 -0.43 14.14
CA ASN A 299 -13.83 0.57 15.21
C ASN A 299 -13.87 -0.08 16.60
N MET A 300 -14.64 -1.15 16.81
CA MET A 300 -14.60 -1.93 18.07
C MET A 300 -13.22 -2.55 18.34
N VAL A 301 -12.54 -3.06 17.31
CA VAL A 301 -11.16 -3.56 17.44
C VAL A 301 -10.22 -2.44 17.85
N MET A 302 -10.34 -1.25 17.22
CA MET A 302 -9.50 -0.09 17.57
C MET A 302 -9.75 0.37 19.01
N GLU A 303 -11.02 0.47 19.41
CA GLU A 303 -11.41 0.86 20.76
C GLU A 303 -10.89 -0.14 21.80
N PHE A 304 -11.07 -1.43 21.55
CA PHE A 304 -10.58 -2.47 22.44
C PHE A 304 -9.06 -2.41 22.61
N THR A 305 -8.31 -2.30 21.50
CA THR A 305 -6.84 -2.31 21.54
C THR A 305 -6.27 -0.99 22.04
N GLY A 306 -6.91 0.16 21.74
CA GLY A 306 -6.52 1.48 22.21
C GLY A 306 -6.73 1.67 23.71
N ASN A 307 -7.74 1.02 24.31
CA ASN A 307 -8.01 1.08 25.74
C ASN A 307 -7.16 0.12 26.58
N LEU A 308 -6.31 -0.71 25.98
CA LEU A 308 -5.40 -1.57 26.73
C LEU A 308 -4.36 -0.74 27.48
N PRO A 309 -3.96 -1.16 28.72
CA PRO A 309 -2.98 -0.42 29.50
C PRO A 309 -1.65 -0.34 28.75
N GLY A 310 -1.16 0.90 28.53
CA GLY A 310 0.07 1.17 27.80
C GLY A 310 -0.04 0.96 26.27
N ALA A 311 -1.24 1.03 25.69
CA ALA A 311 -1.45 0.89 24.23
C ALA A 311 -0.72 2.00 23.46
N TYR A 312 -0.81 3.22 23.94
CA TYR A 312 -0.12 4.38 23.41
C TYR A 312 0.70 5.02 24.53
N ILE A 313 1.99 5.14 24.32
CA ILE A 313 2.93 5.77 25.26
C ILE A 313 3.47 7.01 24.55
N ASP A 314 3.12 8.18 25.09
CA ASP A 314 3.69 9.45 24.69
C ASP A 314 4.86 9.74 25.63
N LEU A 315 6.02 10.02 25.06
CA LEU A 315 7.25 10.26 25.81
C LEU A 315 7.57 11.77 25.96
N GLY A 316 6.66 12.65 25.50
CA GLY A 316 6.75 14.10 25.67
C GLY A 316 7.39 14.80 24.49
#